data_7d42f55de06da4f539abb3f1d3856b1e
#
_entry.id   7d42f55de06da4f539abb3f1d3856b1e
#
_cell.length_a   1.000
_cell.length_b   1.000
_cell.length_c   1.000
_cell.angle_alpha   90.00
_cell.angle_beta   90.00
_cell.angle_gamma   90.00
#
_symmetry.space_group_name_H-M   'P 1'
#
loop_
_entity.id
_entity.type
_entity.pdbx_description
1 polymer ?
#
loop_
_entity_poly.entity_id
_entity_poly.type
_entity_poly.pdbx_seq_one_letter_code
_entity_poly.pdbx_strand_id
1 'polypeptide(L)'
;MKVLAINGSARSNGNTAYAIDLIAEQLKKEGIETEIIKVGDKLVHQCIDCKRCFKEHDEKCVFEDDIINKLFQKIKEADGIILASPIHYSGVTGGMKTVLDRLFYLNGANGNVLRHKVGVSIGAVRRAGGIQAVNQLNKYLEYSEMIIPTSNYWNVIYGMKPGEAEEDKEGNQIMRVLGKNMAWMMKVIEAGRDKVNEPEAERKIMTNFIRKGVKNDN
;
A
#
# COMPACT_ATOMS: atom_id res chain seq x y z
N MET A 1 -2.53 -0.46 18.10
CA MET A 1 -1.97 -0.42 16.71
C MET A 1 -3.06 -0.02 15.73
N LYS A 2 -2.69 0.65 14.65
CA LYS A 2 -3.59 1.17 13.61
C LYS A 2 -3.12 0.76 12.21
N VAL A 3 -4.05 0.31 11.38
CA VAL A 3 -3.82 0.01 9.95
C VAL A 3 -4.54 1.04 9.10
N LEU A 4 -3.87 1.55 8.08
CA LEU A 4 -4.47 2.39 7.05
C LEU A 4 -4.71 1.57 5.78
N ALA A 5 -5.97 1.47 5.34
CA ALA A 5 -6.34 0.84 4.08
C ALA A 5 -6.59 1.91 3.00
N ILE A 6 -5.84 1.86 1.91
CA ILE A 6 -6.00 2.72 0.75
C ILE A 6 -6.82 1.96 -0.30
N ASN A 7 -8.07 2.39 -0.49
CA ASN A 7 -9.02 1.77 -1.40
C ASN A 7 -9.07 2.51 -2.75
N GLY A 8 -8.52 1.89 -3.79
CA GLY A 8 -8.49 2.41 -5.16
C GLY A 8 -9.80 2.27 -5.95
N SER A 9 -10.87 1.76 -5.32
CA SER A 9 -12.18 1.65 -5.97
C SER A 9 -12.95 2.96 -5.92
N ALA A 10 -13.54 3.37 -7.04
CA ALA A 10 -14.51 4.47 -7.08
C ALA A 10 -15.86 4.09 -6.44
N ARG A 11 -16.16 2.78 -6.36
CA ARG A 11 -17.42 2.29 -5.75
C ARG A 11 -17.26 2.20 -4.24
N SER A 12 -18.18 2.78 -3.48
CA SER A 12 -18.13 2.75 -2.01
C SER A 12 -18.36 1.34 -1.46
N ASN A 13 -19.33 0.60 -2.01
CA ASN A 13 -19.71 -0.75 -1.58
C ASN A 13 -19.34 -1.78 -2.66
N GLY A 14 -18.13 -1.72 -3.19
CA GLY A 14 -17.66 -2.64 -4.23
C GLY A 14 -16.88 -3.83 -3.62
N ASN A 15 -16.54 -4.80 -4.47
CA ASN A 15 -15.80 -6.01 -4.07
C ASN A 15 -14.44 -5.68 -3.41
N THR A 16 -13.81 -4.56 -3.77
CA THR A 16 -12.56 -4.10 -3.13
C THR A 16 -12.80 -3.66 -1.69
N ALA A 17 -13.88 -2.94 -1.41
CA ALA A 17 -14.23 -2.54 -0.04
C ALA A 17 -14.55 -3.78 0.80
N TYR A 18 -15.34 -4.70 0.28
CA TYR A 18 -15.66 -5.97 0.93
C TYR A 18 -14.38 -6.77 1.28
N ALA A 19 -13.41 -6.85 0.37
CA ALA A 19 -12.14 -7.52 0.64
C ALA A 19 -11.34 -6.86 1.77
N ILE A 20 -11.34 -5.52 1.84
CA ILE A 20 -10.73 -4.78 2.96
C ILE A 20 -11.46 -5.09 4.26
N ASP A 21 -12.80 -5.11 4.25
CA ASP A 21 -13.61 -5.38 5.44
C ASP A 21 -13.34 -6.77 6.03
N LEU A 22 -13.17 -7.80 5.19
CA LEU A 22 -12.78 -9.14 5.65
C LEU A 22 -11.44 -9.16 6.39
N ILE A 23 -10.46 -8.38 5.93
CA ILE A 23 -9.16 -8.23 6.60
C ILE A 23 -9.34 -7.42 7.89
N ALA A 24 -10.04 -6.30 7.82
CA ALA A 24 -10.29 -5.40 8.96
C ALA A 24 -11.02 -6.11 10.11
N GLU A 25 -11.94 -7.01 9.81
CA GLU A 25 -12.60 -7.86 10.83
C GLU A 25 -11.60 -8.76 11.58
N GLN A 26 -10.59 -9.32 10.89
CA GLN A 26 -9.57 -10.13 11.56
C GLN A 26 -8.64 -9.25 12.41
N LEU A 27 -8.24 -8.08 11.89
CA LEU A 27 -7.45 -7.10 12.63
C LEU A 27 -8.18 -6.63 13.90
N LYS A 28 -9.48 -6.34 13.79
CA LYS A 28 -10.33 -5.93 14.92
C LYS A 28 -10.40 -6.99 16.04
N LYS A 29 -10.51 -8.28 15.68
CA LYS A 29 -10.48 -9.40 16.64
C LYS A 29 -9.19 -9.42 17.45
N GLU A 30 -8.12 -8.89 16.89
CA GLU A 30 -6.78 -8.81 17.50
C GLU A 30 -6.48 -7.45 18.14
N GLY A 31 -7.49 -6.57 18.26
CA GLY A 31 -7.38 -5.25 18.88
C GLY A 31 -6.67 -4.20 18.01
N ILE A 32 -6.63 -4.41 16.68
CA ILE A 32 -6.00 -3.50 15.71
C ILE A 32 -7.10 -2.74 14.97
N GLU A 33 -7.04 -1.41 15.03
CA GLU A 33 -7.97 -0.54 14.33
C GLU A 33 -7.62 -0.41 12.84
N THR A 34 -8.64 -0.28 11.98
CA THR A 34 -8.45 -0.05 10.55
C THR A 34 -9.17 1.22 10.13
N GLU A 35 -8.43 2.18 9.60
CA GLU A 35 -8.97 3.35 8.91
C GLU A 35 -8.95 3.09 7.40
N ILE A 36 -10.10 3.29 6.72
CA ILE A 36 -10.22 3.08 5.27
C ILE A 36 -10.31 4.44 4.57
N ILE A 37 -9.40 4.71 3.63
CA ILE A 37 -9.44 5.90 2.80
C ILE A 37 -9.68 5.49 1.35
N LYS A 38 -10.83 5.92 0.82
CA LYS A 38 -11.19 5.74 -0.58
C LYS A 38 -10.51 6.83 -1.42
N VAL A 39 -9.74 6.41 -2.42
CA VAL A 39 -9.02 7.30 -3.34
C VAL A 39 -9.48 7.17 -4.80
N GLY A 40 -10.22 6.11 -5.12
CA GLY A 40 -10.60 5.80 -6.50
C GLY A 40 -11.57 6.78 -7.17
N ASP A 41 -12.25 7.64 -6.40
CA ASP A 41 -13.13 8.71 -6.87
C ASP A 41 -12.56 10.12 -6.66
N LYS A 42 -11.31 10.22 -6.21
CA LYS A 42 -10.66 11.51 -5.96
C LYS A 42 -9.95 12.01 -7.20
N LEU A 43 -10.04 13.33 -7.41
CA LEU A 43 -9.18 13.99 -8.37
C LEU A 43 -7.80 14.18 -7.72
N VAL A 44 -6.78 13.58 -8.34
CA VAL A 44 -5.41 13.63 -7.86
C VAL A 44 -4.50 13.93 -9.05
N HIS A 45 -3.64 14.93 -8.91
CA HIS A 45 -2.63 15.25 -9.90
C HIS A 45 -1.60 14.12 -10.02
N GLN A 46 -1.15 13.84 -11.23
CA GLN A 46 0.00 12.95 -11.43
C GLN A 46 1.30 13.62 -10.93
N CYS A 47 2.33 12.82 -10.65
CA CYS A 47 3.65 13.36 -10.35
C CYS A 47 4.23 14.05 -11.59
N ILE A 48 4.65 15.31 -11.44
CA ILE A 48 5.28 16.11 -12.50
C ILE A 48 6.80 16.14 -12.37
N ASP A 49 7.37 15.31 -11.54
CA ASP A 49 8.82 15.18 -11.29
C ASP A 49 9.54 16.50 -10.96
N CYS A 50 8.86 17.42 -10.28
CA CYS A 50 9.41 18.73 -9.90
C CYS A 50 10.52 18.66 -8.84
N LYS A 51 10.76 17.52 -8.24
CA LYS A 51 11.78 17.26 -7.19
C LYS A 51 11.63 18.11 -5.91
N ARG A 52 10.52 18.86 -5.70
CA ARG A 52 10.34 19.69 -4.50
C ARG A 52 10.47 18.87 -3.22
N CYS A 53 9.85 17.69 -3.15
CA CYS A 53 9.90 16.84 -1.97
C CYS A 53 11.33 16.38 -1.59
N PHE A 54 12.24 16.23 -2.58
CA PHE A 54 13.66 15.91 -2.38
C PHE A 54 14.53 17.15 -2.09
N LYS A 55 14.02 18.36 -2.28
CA LYS A 55 14.75 19.60 -1.98
C LYS A 55 14.39 20.12 -0.58
N GLU A 56 13.10 20.11 -0.28
CA GLU A 56 12.59 20.74 0.94
C GLU A 56 12.54 19.78 2.14
N HIS A 57 12.33 18.48 1.91
CA HIS A 57 12.17 17.45 2.95
C HIS A 57 11.15 17.81 4.05
N ASP A 58 10.10 18.56 3.65
CA ASP A 58 9.06 19.11 4.54
C ASP A 58 7.80 18.23 4.61
N GLU A 59 7.89 16.99 4.13
CA GLU A 59 6.80 16.03 4.11
C GLU A 59 5.61 16.45 3.22
N LYS A 60 5.83 17.37 2.26
CA LYS A 60 4.79 17.91 1.39
C LYS A 60 5.10 17.74 -0.09
N CYS A 61 4.07 17.39 -0.85
CA CYS A 61 4.06 17.54 -2.30
C CYS A 61 3.71 18.97 -2.69
N VAL A 62 4.13 19.40 -3.89
CA VAL A 62 3.86 20.74 -4.42
C VAL A 62 2.35 21.02 -4.61
N PHE A 63 1.56 20.01 -4.91
CA PHE A 63 0.11 20.14 -5.02
C PHE A 63 -0.54 20.06 -3.63
N GLU A 64 -1.24 21.12 -3.25
CA GLU A 64 -1.90 21.25 -1.94
C GLU A 64 -3.42 21.04 -2.02
N ASP A 65 -3.97 20.99 -3.24
CA ASP A 65 -5.40 20.92 -3.53
C ASP A 65 -5.95 19.48 -3.63
N ASP A 66 -5.12 18.47 -3.37
CA ASP A 66 -5.54 17.07 -3.38
C ASP A 66 -5.21 16.31 -2.06
N ILE A 67 -5.52 15.03 -2.03
CA ILE A 67 -5.45 14.23 -0.81
C ILE A 67 -4.02 13.85 -0.37
N ILE A 68 -3.00 13.99 -1.23
CA ILE A 68 -1.67 13.36 -1.02
C ILE A 68 -1.00 13.84 0.26
N ASN A 69 -0.94 15.15 0.51
CA ASN A 69 -0.29 15.69 1.70
C ASN A 69 -0.95 15.21 3.00
N LYS A 70 -2.28 15.14 3.00
CA LYS A 70 -3.05 14.59 4.12
C LYS A 70 -2.84 13.07 4.28
N LEU A 71 -2.81 12.35 3.16
CA LEU A 71 -2.62 10.90 3.16
C LEU A 71 -1.21 10.52 3.64
N PHE A 72 -0.19 11.34 3.33
CA PHE A 72 1.17 11.13 3.81
C PHE A 72 1.25 11.15 5.35
N GLN A 73 0.61 12.12 6.00
CA GLN A 73 0.57 12.14 7.47
C GLN A 73 -0.11 10.88 8.04
N LYS A 74 -1.17 10.41 7.39
CA LYS A 74 -1.86 9.19 7.84
C LYS A 74 -1.04 7.90 7.66
N ILE A 75 -0.25 7.76 6.59
CA ILE A 75 0.66 6.60 6.46
C ILE A 75 1.81 6.65 7.47
N LYS A 76 2.24 7.85 7.85
CA LYS A 76 3.26 8.05 8.87
C LYS A 76 2.77 7.59 10.26
N GLU A 77 1.51 7.88 10.60
CA GLU A 77 0.89 7.50 11.87
C GLU A 77 0.49 6.02 11.95
N ALA A 78 0.30 5.36 10.82
CA ALA A 78 -0.15 3.97 10.78
C ALA A 78 1.00 2.99 11.09
N ASP A 79 0.70 1.89 11.76
CA ASP A 79 1.61 0.76 12.03
C ASP A 79 1.61 -0.25 10.87
N GLY A 80 0.58 -0.23 10.04
CA GLY A 80 0.45 -1.10 8.87
C GLY A 80 -0.36 -0.47 7.76
N ILE A 81 -0.17 -0.97 6.51
CA ILE A 81 -0.81 -0.43 5.31
C ILE A 81 -1.48 -1.56 4.52
N ILE A 82 -2.70 -1.32 4.04
CA ILE A 82 -3.38 -2.18 3.06
C ILE A 82 -3.51 -1.39 1.75
N LEU A 83 -2.94 -1.92 0.66
CA LEU A 83 -3.13 -1.39 -0.68
C LEU A 83 -4.15 -2.24 -1.41
N ALA A 84 -5.30 -1.67 -1.77
CA ALA A 84 -6.41 -2.40 -2.39
C ALA A 84 -6.88 -1.73 -3.68
N SER A 85 -6.97 -2.49 -4.78
CA SER A 85 -7.41 -1.95 -6.06
C SER A 85 -8.34 -2.91 -6.79
N PRO A 86 -9.40 -2.40 -7.43
CA PRO A 86 -10.04 -3.15 -8.52
C PRO A 86 -9.08 -3.21 -9.72
N ILE A 87 -9.25 -4.22 -10.56
CA ILE A 87 -8.37 -4.48 -11.68
C ILE A 87 -8.95 -3.94 -12.97
N HIS A 88 -8.21 -3.03 -13.61
CA HIS A 88 -8.52 -2.48 -14.92
C HIS A 88 -7.38 -2.81 -15.88
N TYR A 89 -7.69 -3.44 -17.03
CA TYR A 89 -6.70 -3.79 -18.05
C TYR A 89 -5.46 -4.53 -17.48
N SER A 90 -5.71 -5.51 -16.61
CA SER A 90 -4.68 -6.31 -15.92
C SER A 90 -3.72 -5.52 -15.02
N GLY A 91 -4.07 -4.31 -14.62
CA GLY A 91 -3.30 -3.49 -13.70
C GLY A 91 -4.20 -2.83 -12.65
N VAL A 92 -3.61 -2.08 -11.76
CA VAL A 92 -4.33 -1.23 -10.79
C VAL A 92 -5.07 -0.10 -11.53
N THR A 93 -6.08 0.49 -10.90
CA THR A 93 -6.76 1.66 -11.48
C THR A 93 -5.80 2.83 -11.66
N GLY A 94 -6.01 3.65 -12.70
CA GLY A 94 -5.20 4.85 -12.95
C GLY A 94 -5.16 5.80 -11.75
N GLY A 95 -6.32 6.02 -11.07
CA GLY A 95 -6.38 6.83 -9.85
C GLY A 95 -5.54 6.25 -8.71
N MET A 96 -5.59 4.93 -8.48
CA MET A 96 -4.73 4.28 -7.50
C MET A 96 -3.24 4.45 -7.84
N LYS A 97 -2.88 4.21 -9.11
CA LYS A 97 -1.49 4.38 -9.58
C LYS A 97 -0.98 5.80 -9.33
N THR A 98 -1.78 6.81 -9.67
CA THR A 98 -1.45 8.23 -9.48
C THR A 98 -1.21 8.57 -8.01
N VAL A 99 -2.08 8.08 -7.12
CA VAL A 99 -1.92 8.26 -5.67
C VAL A 99 -0.63 7.61 -5.18
N LEU A 100 -0.40 6.34 -5.54
CA LEU A 100 0.76 5.58 -5.06
C LEU A 100 2.09 6.16 -5.57
N ASP A 101 2.18 6.56 -6.84
CA ASP A 101 3.40 7.16 -7.40
C ASP A 101 3.82 8.41 -6.61
N ARG A 102 2.88 9.28 -6.26
CA ARG A 102 3.19 10.49 -5.50
C ARG A 102 3.45 10.21 -4.03
N LEU A 103 2.61 9.38 -3.42
CA LEU A 103 2.70 9.06 -1.99
C LEU A 103 4.02 8.36 -1.65
N PHE A 104 4.39 7.35 -2.44
CA PHE A 104 5.62 6.59 -2.21
C PHE A 104 6.88 7.35 -2.65
N TYR A 105 6.77 8.24 -3.64
CA TYR A 105 7.87 9.16 -3.97
C TYR A 105 8.13 10.16 -2.85
N LEU A 106 7.06 10.70 -2.26
CA LEU A 106 7.14 11.55 -1.06
C LEU A 106 7.72 10.80 0.15
N ASN A 107 7.32 9.54 0.35
CA ASN A 107 7.86 8.66 1.38
C ASN A 107 9.38 8.48 1.23
N GLY A 108 9.85 8.15 0.03
CA GLY A 108 11.28 7.99 -0.23
C GLY A 108 12.09 9.27 -0.05
N ALA A 109 11.48 10.44 -0.31
CA ALA A 109 12.12 11.73 -0.12
C ALA A 109 12.22 12.17 1.35
N ASN A 110 11.40 11.59 2.25
CA ASN A 110 11.27 12.01 3.65
C ASN A 110 11.61 10.87 4.63
N GLY A 111 12.71 10.17 4.37
CA GLY A 111 13.27 9.21 5.30
C GLY A 111 12.59 7.83 5.32
N ASN A 112 11.77 7.51 4.30
CA ASN A 112 11.11 6.20 4.18
C ASN A 112 10.34 5.79 5.45
N VAL A 113 9.37 6.63 5.86
CA VAL A 113 8.59 6.45 7.11
C VAL A 113 7.81 5.13 7.20
N LEU A 114 7.73 4.39 6.09
CA LEU A 114 7.09 3.08 6.00
C LEU A 114 8.04 1.91 6.26
N ARG A 115 9.34 2.16 6.36
CA ARG A 115 10.35 1.11 6.58
C ARG A 115 9.99 0.25 7.80
N HIS A 116 10.04 -1.07 7.63
CA HIS A 116 9.73 -2.11 8.62
C HIS A 116 8.27 -2.16 9.12
N LYS A 117 7.39 -1.27 8.66
CA LYS A 117 5.94 -1.42 8.92
C LYS A 117 5.39 -2.59 8.10
N VAL A 118 4.27 -3.17 8.56
CA VAL A 118 3.63 -4.28 7.85
C VAL A 118 2.78 -3.76 6.70
N GLY A 119 2.96 -4.33 5.50
CA GLY A 119 2.20 -3.96 4.31
C GLY A 119 1.59 -5.16 3.62
N VAL A 120 0.34 -5.04 3.15
CA VAL A 120 -0.32 -6.05 2.33
C VAL A 120 -0.99 -5.43 1.13
N SER A 121 -1.11 -6.20 0.05
CA SER A 121 -1.80 -5.77 -1.17
C SER A 121 -2.87 -6.77 -1.58
N ILE A 122 -3.99 -6.28 -2.09
CA ILE A 122 -5.11 -7.09 -2.57
C ILE A 122 -5.67 -6.57 -3.89
N GLY A 123 -6.13 -7.48 -4.73
CA GLY A 123 -6.78 -7.19 -6.00
C GLY A 123 -8.19 -7.75 -6.08
N ALA A 124 -9.18 -6.91 -6.39
CA ALA A 124 -10.54 -7.35 -6.70
C ALA A 124 -10.74 -7.40 -8.21
N VAL A 125 -11.02 -8.56 -8.77
CA VAL A 125 -11.03 -8.79 -10.22
C VAL A 125 -12.24 -9.60 -10.68
N ARG A 126 -12.71 -9.34 -11.91
CA ARG A 126 -13.75 -10.15 -12.52
C ARG A 126 -13.23 -11.54 -12.94
N ARG A 127 -12.03 -11.61 -13.58
CA ARG A 127 -11.51 -12.84 -14.18
C ARG A 127 -9.98 -12.91 -14.23
N ALA A 128 -9.32 -11.99 -14.93
CA ALA A 128 -7.89 -12.06 -15.22
C ALA A 128 -7.17 -10.78 -14.80
N GLY A 129 -5.84 -10.85 -14.62
CA GLY A 129 -4.99 -9.70 -14.28
C GLY A 129 -4.84 -9.43 -12.79
N GLY A 130 -5.47 -10.23 -11.91
CA GLY A 130 -5.38 -10.04 -10.46
C GLY A 130 -3.95 -10.13 -9.93
N ILE A 131 -3.21 -11.17 -10.33
CA ILE A 131 -1.82 -11.40 -9.89
C ILE A 131 -0.90 -10.27 -10.36
N GLN A 132 -1.05 -9.82 -11.61
CA GLN A 132 -0.24 -8.72 -12.15
C GLN A 132 -0.44 -7.43 -11.34
N ALA A 133 -1.69 -7.12 -10.98
CA ALA A 133 -1.99 -5.93 -10.19
C ALA A 133 -1.51 -6.04 -8.74
N VAL A 134 -1.65 -7.21 -8.10
CA VAL A 134 -1.08 -7.46 -6.76
C VAL A 134 0.44 -7.31 -6.78
N ASN A 135 1.12 -7.87 -7.79
CA ASN A 135 2.56 -7.68 -7.95
C ASN A 135 2.94 -6.21 -8.17
N GLN A 136 2.11 -5.45 -8.91
CA GLN A 136 2.33 -4.01 -9.08
C GLN A 136 2.20 -3.26 -7.76
N LEU A 137 1.23 -3.59 -6.90
CA LEU A 137 1.08 -3.01 -5.58
C LEU A 137 2.24 -3.40 -4.63
N ASN A 138 2.66 -4.66 -4.67
CA ASN A 138 3.79 -5.13 -3.86
C ASN A 138 5.09 -4.37 -4.14
N LYS A 139 5.31 -3.88 -5.38
CA LYS A 139 6.51 -3.08 -5.71
C LYS A 139 6.64 -1.80 -4.87
N TYR A 140 5.53 -1.18 -4.50
CA TYR A 140 5.55 -0.02 -3.59
C TYR A 140 5.97 -0.42 -2.17
N LEU A 141 5.44 -1.55 -1.68
CA LEU A 141 5.75 -2.07 -0.35
C LEU A 141 7.22 -2.53 -0.27
N GLU A 142 7.68 -3.31 -1.26
CA GLU A 142 9.07 -3.78 -1.39
C GLU A 142 10.06 -2.62 -1.46
N TYR A 143 9.78 -1.61 -2.30
CA TYR A 143 10.65 -0.44 -2.45
C TYR A 143 10.77 0.38 -1.15
N SER A 144 9.75 0.32 -0.31
CA SER A 144 9.71 1.00 0.99
C SER A 144 10.22 0.14 2.16
N GLU A 145 10.88 -0.99 1.88
CA GLU A 145 11.41 -1.91 2.90
C GLU A 145 10.34 -2.35 3.93
N MET A 146 9.08 -2.49 3.47
CA MET A 146 7.99 -2.98 4.33
C MET A 146 8.04 -4.50 4.49
N ILE A 147 7.54 -4.99 5.60
CA ILE A 147 7.38 -6.42 5.85
C ILE A 147 6.05 -6.89 5.24
N ILE A 148 6.11 -7.82 4.30
CA ILE A 148 4.93 -8.31 3.56
C ILE A 148 4.56 -9.72 4.04
N PRO A 149 3.56 -9.87 4.93
CA PRO A 149 3.03 -11.18 5.27
C PRO A 149 2.25 -11.77 4.10
N THR A 150 2.27 -13.09 3.97
CA THR A 150 1.52 -13.81 2.94
C THR A 150 0.20 -14.34 3.48
N SER A 151 -0.73 -14.68 2.59
CA SER A 151 -1.88 -15.54 2.88
C SER A 151 -1.54 -16.99 2.54
N ASN A 152 -2.55 -17.84 2.38
CA ASN A 152 -2.40 -19.22 1.92
C ASN A 152 -2.48 -19.37 0.38
N TYR A 153 -2.69 -18.26 -0.35
CA TYR A 153 -2.67 -18.19 -1.82
C TYR A 153 -2.40 -16.73 -2.26
N TRP A 154 -2.52 -16.41 -3.55
CA TRP A 154 -2.37 -15.03 -4.03
C TRP A 154 -3.55 -14.16 -3.61
N ASN A 155 -3.29 -12.95 -3.20
CA ASN A 155 -4.25 -12.02 -2.60
C ASN A 155 -5.23 -11.41 -3.62
N VAL A 156 -6.03 -12.26 -4.24
CA VAL A 156 -7.04 -11.90 -5.24
C VAL A 156 -8.41 -12.37 -4.78
N ILE A 157 -9.44 -11.56 -4.99
CA ILE A 157 -10.84 -11.91 -4.78
C ILE A 157 -11.64 -11.65 -6.07
N TYR A 158 -12.58 -12.51 -6.38
CA TYR A 158 -13.32 -12.47 -7.63
C TYR A 158 -14.72 -11.91 -7.46
N GLY A 159 -15.14 -11.07 -8.41
CA GLY A 159 -16.48 -10.50 -8.51
C GLY A 159 -16.52 -9.37 -9.52
N MET A 160 -17.60 -9.27 -10.29
CA MET A 160 -17.85 -8.22 -11.29
C MET A 160 -18.76 -7.12 -10.72
N LYS A 161 -19.92 -7.53 -10.22
CA LYS A 161 -20.90 -6.62 -9.61
C LYS A 161 -20.64 -6.49 -8.10
N PRO A 162 -21.05 -5.38 -7.49
CA PRO A 162 -21.05 -5.29 -6.02
C PRO A 162 -21.79 -6.48 -5.39
N GLY A 163 -21.22 -7.07 -4.35
CA GLY A 163 -21.75 -8.25 -3.65
C GLY A 163 -21.29 -9.59 -4.20
N GLU A 164 -20.87 -9.71 -5.47
CA GLU A 164 -20.47 -11.00 -6.04
C GLU A 164 -19.23 -11.61 -5.34
N ALA A 165 -18.35 -10.81 -4.77
CA ALA A 165 -17.19 -11.32 -4.03
C ALA A 165 -17.59 -12.08 -2.74
N GLU A 166 -18.80 -11.92 -2.24
CA GLU A 166 -19.34 -12.68 -1.10
C GLU A 166 -19.44 -14.18 -1.43
N GLU A 167 -19.67 -14.52 -2.69
CA GLU A 167 -19.78 -15.89 -3.20
C GLU A 167 -18.41 -16.53 -3.52
N ASP A 168 -17.33 -15.74 -3.57
CA ASP A 168 -15.96 -16.26 -3.78
C ASP A 168 -15.41 -16.85 -2.47
N LYS A 169 -15.76 -18.09 -2.19
CA LYS A 169 -15.38 -18.78 -0.94
C LYS A 169 -13.88 -18.87 -0.74
N GLU A 170 -13.10 -19.09 -1.80
CA GLU A 170 -11.65 -19.16 -1.76
C GLU A 170 -11.04 -17.76 -1.51
N GLY A 171 -11.44 -16.75 -2.28
CA GLY A 171 -11.02 -15.37 -2.07
C GLY A 171 -11.35 -14.87 -0.67
N ASN A 172 -12.53 -15.17 -0.14
CA ASN A 172 -12.93 -14.86 1.23
C ASN A 172 -12.00 -15.52 2.27
N GLN A 173 -11.60 -16.77 2.06
CA GLN A 173 -10.63 -17.46 2.92
C GLN A 173 -9.27 -16.78 2.86
N ILE A 174 -8.78 -16.48 1.65
CA ILE A 174 -7.50 -15.79 1.42
C ILE A 174 -7.45 -14.47 2.18
N MET A 175 -8.50 -13.63 2.09
CA MET A 175 -8.57 -12.35 2.81
C MET A 175 -8.55 -12.53 4.32
N ARG A 176 -9.29 -13.50 4.86
CA ARG A 176 -9.25 -13.79 6.30
C ARG A 176 -7.89 -14.29 6.78
N VAL A 177 -7.24 -15.17 6.03
CA VAL A 177 -5.88 -15.66 6.36
C VAL A 177 -4.87 -14.52 6.31
N LEU A 178 -4.95 -13.67 5.28
CA LEU A 178 -4.09 -12.49 5.15
C LEU A 178 -4.24 -11.55 6.35
N GLY A 179 -5.48 -11.27 6.77
CA GLY A 179 -5.76 -10.43 7.94
C GLY A 179 -5.18 -10.99 9.24
N LYS A 180 -5.30 -12.32 9.45
CA LYS A 180 -4.71 -13.01 10.61
C LYS A 180 -3.18 -12.94 10.60
N ASN A 181 -2.56 -13.20 9.44
CA ASN A 181 -1.10 -13.17 9.31
C ASN A 181 -0.56 -11.73 9.45
N MET A 182 -1.28 -10.73 8.93
CA MET A 182 -0.95 -9.33 9.15
C MET A 182 -1.00 -8.96 10.63
N ALA A 183 -2.07 -9.30 11.33
CA ALA A 183 -2.20 -9.05 12.77
C ALA A 183 -1.09 -9.73 13.59
N TRP A 184 -0.81 -11.00 13.28
CA TRP A 184 0.25 -11.75 13.95
C TRP A 184 1.62 -11.09 13.75
N MET A 185 1.97 -10.73 12.51
CA MET A 185 3.24 -10.07 12.20
C MET A 185 3.37 -8.72 12.90
N MET A 186 2.32 -7.90 12.91
CA MET A 186 2.31 -6.62 13.62
C MET A 186 2.57 -6.80 15.12
N LYS A 187 1.95 -7.80 15.74
CA LYS A 187 2.17 -8.11 17.17
C LYS A 187 3.58 -8.63 17.46
N VAL A 188 4.16 -9.43 16.57
CA VAL A 188 5.55 -9.90 16.68
C VAL A 188 6.51 -8.73 16.64
N ILE A 189 6.34 -7.80 15.69
CA ILE A 189 7.17 -6.60 15.58
C ILE A 189 7.02 -5.74 16.84
N GLU A 190 5.79 -5.50 17.30
CA GLU A 190 5.53 -4.71 18.52
C GLU A 190 6.19 -5.37 19.76
N ALA A 191 6.05 -6.69 19.92
CA ALA A 191 6.67 -7.42 21.03
C ALA A 191 8.20 -7.45 20.98
N GLY A 192 8.78 -7.28 19.80
CA GLY A 192 10.23 -7.22 19.58
C GLY A 192 10.82 -5.81 19.67
N ARG A 193 10.01 -4.75 19.60
CA ARG A 193 10.46 -3.35 19.44
C ARG A 193 11.55 -2.93 20.43
N ASP A 194 11.41 -3.27 21.69
CA ASP A 194 12.36 -2.91 22.75
C ASP A 194 13.42 -3.98 23.00
N LYS A 195 13.41 -5.09 22.26
CA LYS A 195 14.29 -6.25 22.47
C LYS A 195 15.26 -6.51 21.34
N VAL A 196 14.90 -6.08 20.14
CA VAL A 196 15.66 -6.30 18.91
C VAL A 196 15.87 -4.96 18.23
N ASN A 197 17.14 -4.59 18.06
CA ASN A 197 17.47 -3.35 17.33
C ASN A 197 17.12 -3.51 15.85
N GLU A 198 16.49 -2.50 15.28
CA GLU A 198 16.32 -2.45 13.84
C GLU A 198 17.69 -2.32 13.15
N PRO A 199 17.88 -2.97 11.98
CA PRO A 199 19.10 -2.79 11.20
C PRO A 199 19.23 -1.33 10.75
N GLU A 200 20.46 -0.82 10.72
CA GLU A 200 20.73 0.53 10.22
C GLU A 200 20.28 0.68 8.78
N ALA A 201 19.74 1.87 8.45
CA ALA A 201 19.37 2.18 7.08
C ALA A 201 20.62 2.52 6.27
N GLU A 202 20.83 1.83 5.16
CA GLU A 202 21.90 2.17 4.22
C GLU A 202 21.45 3.22 3.22
N ARG A 203 22.34 4.17 2.89
CA ARG A 203 22.10 5.10 1.80
C ARG A 203 22.02 4.37 0.48
N LYS A 204 20.94 4.56 -0.25
CA LYS A 204 20.70 3.89 -1.54
C LYS A 204 21.74 4.32 -2.59
N ILE A 205 22.44 3.33 -3.15
CA ILE A 205 23.34 3.54 -4.28
C ILE A 205 22.52 3.51 -5.57
N MET A 206 22.62 4.58 -6.36
CA MET A 206 21.91 4.71 -7.64
C MET A 206 22.85 4.37 -8.80
N THR A 207 22.54 3.32 -9.56
CA THR A 207 23.29 2.93 -10.75
C THR A 207 22.67 3.53 -12.00
N ASN A 208 23.52 4.17 -12.83
CA ASN A 208 23.13 4.65 -14.14
C ASN A 208 23.94 3.90 -15.23
N PHE A 209 23.31 2.93 -15.88
CA PHE A 209 23.94 2.12 -16.91
C PHE A 209 24.18 2.83 -18.26
N ILE A 210 23.55 4.00 -18.47
CA ILE A 210 23.54 4.68 -19.78
C ILE A 210 24.68 5.66 -19.92
N ARG A 211 25.19 6.23 -18.83
CA ARG A 211 26.27 7.24 -18.87
C ARG A 211 27.62 6.61 -18.52
N LYS A 212 28.51 6.53 -19.54
CA LYS A 212 29.93 6.23 -19.30
C LYS A 212 30.64 7.53 -18.89
N GLY A 213 31.31 7.56 -17.74
CA GLY A 213 32.22 8.61 -17.34
C GLY A 213 31.66 9.88 -16.71
N VAL A 214 30.39 9.92 -16.33
CA VAL A 214 29.86 11.00 -15.48
C VAL A 214 30.11 10.63 -14.02
N LYS A 215 30.98 11.38 -13.34
CA LYS A 215 31.06 11.30 -11.86
C LYS A 215 29.67 11.62 -11.30
N ASN A 216 29.13 10.72 -10.46
CA ASN A 216 27.92 11.00 -9.72
C ASN A 216 28.23 12.17 -8.79
N ASP A 217 27.80 13.38 -9.17
CA ASP A 217 27.76 14.51 -8.24
C ASP A 217 26.67 14.17 -7.19
N ASN A 218 27.13 13.75 -6.05
CA ASN A 218 26.31 13.48 -4.85
C ASN A 218 25.97 14.76 -4.12
#